data_d2e634ee3c53054f757eca64c952e952
#
_entry.id   d2e634ee3c53054f757eca64c952e952
#
_cell.length_a   1.000
_cell.length_b   1.000
_cell.length_c   1.000
_cell.angle_alpha   90.00
_cell.angle_beta   90.00
_cell.angle_gamma   90.00
#
_symmetry.space_group_name_H-M   'P 1'
#
loop_
_entity.id
_entity.type
_entity.pdbx_description
1 polymer ?
#
loop_
_entity_poly.entity_id
_entity_poly.type
_entity_poly.pdbx_seq_one_letter_code
_entity_poly.pdbx_strand_id
1 'polypeptide(L)'
;MTPTASWSHYASPRHAMRRFLISCHGAGEQAGLQPPFRQRALPTRGLVYISEGRGTYEEYEPRGLQVPVAGPAVIWLTPGVRHGYGSDARGWSEHWVLFEGEPFAAFETTGLGGRHRPVQKLLRPVEDADAIFRELCVAVAAVGARAEIAASVATQRLLLAILDAADPAEGPAAGATIVDLVTRGATLTLSVAERAAAVGLTARELGDAVRSATGLTVNDLVIEVRIAQAQSLLAETRLDVGQIAAQVGYEDAAYFSRLFRRRTGAAPSAFRRQQARSRFD
;
A
#
# COMPACT_ATOMS: atom_id res chain seq x y z
N MET A 1 12.74 -17.16 -25.09
CA MET A 1 12.05 -15.90 -24.78
C MET A 1 12.61 -14.83 -25.71
N THR A 2 11.77 -14.20 -26.52
CA THR A 2 12.16 -13.06 -27.37
C THR A 2 12.54 -11.91 -26.43
N PRO A 3 13.68 -11.22 -26.61
CA PRO A 3 14.00 -10.07 -25.78
C PRO A 3 12.91 -9.03 -25.96
N THR A 4 12.25 -8.67 -24.86
CA THR A 4 11.28 -7.58 -24.84
C THR A 4 12.02 -6.33 -25.28
N ALA A 5 11.50 -5.64 -26.30
CA ALA A 5 12.15 -4.42 -26.80
C ALA A 5 12.21 -3.41 -25.66
N SER A 6 13.41 -2.92 -25.34
CA SER A 6 13.59 -1.87 -24.33
C SER A 6 12.78 -0.63 -24.70
N TRP A 7 12.09 -0.05 -23.74
CA TRP A 7 11.32 1.18 -23.92
C TRP A 7 11.46 2.10 -22.72
N SER A 8 11.27 3.39 -22.93
CA SER A 8 11.28 4.41 -21.88
C SER A 8 10.36 5.55 -22.29
N HIS A 9 9.38 5.86 -21.45
CA HIS A 9 8.48 6.98 -21.62
C HIS A 9 8.52 7.90 -20.41
N TYR A 10 8.45 9.20 -20.65
CA TYR A 10 8.43 10.23 -19.62
C TYR A 10 7.20 11.11 -19.77
N ALA A 11 6.64 11.54 -18.65
CA ALA A 11 5.47 12.40 -18.57
C ALA A 11 5.74 13.61 -17.67
N SER A 12 4.97 14.67 -17.88
CA SER A 12 4.92 15.85 -17.01
C SER A 12 3.52 15.95 -16.40
N PRO A 13 3.24 15.23 -15.31
CA PRO A 13 1.91 15.23 -14.70
C PRO A 13 1.59 16.60 -14.09
N ARG A 14 0.29 16.93 -14.03
CA ARG A 14 -0.18 18.19 -13.48
C ARG A 14 0.11 18.29 -11.99
N HIS A 15 0.75 19.36 -11.56
CA HIS A 15 1.18 19.56 -10.18
C HIS A 15 0.04 19.43 -9.15
N ALA A 16 -1.15 19.92 -9.49
CA ALA A 16 -2.32 19.84 -8.61
C ALA A 16 -2.77 18.42 -8.26
N MET A 17 -2.44 17.42 -9.09
CA MET A 17 -2.85 16.02 -8.86
C MET A 17 -2.02 15.29 -7.81
N ARG A 18 -0.84 15.78 -7.46
CA ARG A 18 0.11 15.14 -6.51
C ARG A 18 -0.45 14.95 -5.10
N ARG A 19 -1.43 15.76 -4.70
CA ARG A 19 -2.12 15.64 -3.41
C ARG A 19 -3.10 14.47 -3.36
N PHE A 20 -3.61 14.03 -4.50
CA PHE A 20 -4.69 13.06 -4.61
C PHE A 20 -4.26 11.77 -5.28
N LEU A 21 -3.23 11.81 -6.11
CA LEU A 21 -2.77 10.68 -6.91
C LEU A 21 -1.26 10.46 -6.72
N ILE A 22 -0.84 9.21 -6.92
CA ILE A 22 0.57 8.91 -7.20
C ILE A 22 0.83 9.29 -8.65
N SER A 23 1.45 10.45 -8.87
CA SER A 23 1.75 10.98 -10.20
C SER A 23 2.96 10.27 -10.80
N CYS A 24 2.78 9.61 -11.95
CA CYS A 24 3.86 8.93 -12.65
C CYS A 24 4.59 9.93 -13.59
N HIS A 25 5.90 10.06 -13.44
CA HIS A 25 6.77 10.92 -14.24
C HIS A 25 7.48 10.19 -15.37
N GLY A 26 7.47 8.87 -15.34
CA GLY A 26 8.08 8.04 -16.38
C GLY A 26 8.11 6.59 -15.97
N ALA A 27 8.16 5.72 -16.95
CA ALA A 27 8.33 4.29 -16.78
C ALA A 27 9.11 3.70 -17.95
N GLY A 28 9.71 2.54 -17.74
CA GLY A 28 10.46 1.86 -18.77
C GLY A 28 10.87 0.45 -18.39
N GLU A 29 11.33 -0.27 -19.39
CA GLU A 29 11.87 -1.61 -19.28
C GLU A 29 13.18 -1.69 -20.09
N GLN A 30 14.15 -2.41 -19.55
CA GLN A 30 15.36 -2.73 -20.28
C GLN A 30 15.94 -4.07 -19.81
N ALA A 31 16.57 -4.79 -20.73
CA ALA A 31 17.16 -6.09 -20.48
C ALA A 31 18.58 -6.18 -21.03
N GLY A 32 19.37 -7.08 -20.44
CA GLY A 32 20.73 -7.33 -20.81
C GLY A 32 21.73 -6.39 -20.14
N LEU A 33 22.91 -6.25 -20.75
CA LEU A 33 23.98 -5.39 -20.25
C LEU A 33 23.71 -3.94 -20.62
N GLN A 34 23.56 -3.09 -19.62
CA GLN A 34 23.38 -1.65 -19.78
C GLN A 34 24.52 -0.88 -19.08
N PRO A 35 24.88 0.31 -19.57
CA PRO A 35 25.82 1.17 -18.85
C PRO A 35 25.26 1.50 -17.45
N PRO A 36 26.07 1.37 -16.37
CA PRO A 36 25.60 1.64 -15.02
C PRO A 36 25.27 3.13 -14.84
N PHE A 37 24.21 3.41 -14.11
CA PHE A 37 23.97 4.76 -13.62
C PHE A 37 24.97 5.11 -12.52
N ARG A 38 25.56 6.31 -12.61
CA ARG A 38 26.54 6.77 -11.62
C ARG A 38 26.21 8.17 -11.14
N GLN A 39 26.30 8.39 -9.83
CA GLN A 39 26.20 9.70 -9.19
C GLN A 39 24.96 10.53 -9.59
N ARG A 40 23.84 9.85 -9.86
CA ARG A 40 22.58 10.47 -10.24
C ARG A 40 21.77 10.83 -8.99
N ALA A 41 21.14 12.00 -8.96
CA ALA A 41 20.11 12.35 -8.01
C ALA A 41 18.81 12.67 -8.78
N LEU A 42 17.69 12.14 -8.31
CA LEU A 42 16.39 12.38 -8.90
C LEU A 42 15.56 13.32 -8.03
N PRO A 43 14.77 14.21 -8.62
CA PRO A 43 13.84 15.05 -7.87
C PRO A 43 12.61 14.27 -7.39
N THR A 44 12.32 13.12 -8.02
CA THR A 44 11.18 12.25 -7.74
C THR A 44 11.65 10.95 -7.10
N ARG A 45 10.72 10.19 -6.54
CA ARG A 45 10.98 8.80 -6.17
C ARG A 45 11.17 7.94 -7.41
N GLY A 46 12.01 6.93 -7.29
CA GLY A 46 12.13 5.87 -8.28
C GLY A 46 11.97 4.51 -7.63
N LEU A 47 11.37 3.61 -8.37
CA LEU A 47 11.32 2.19 -8.10
C LEU A 47 11.93 1.49 -9.30
N VAL A 48 12.93 0.61 -9.05
CA VAL A 48 13.53 -0.24 -10.07
C VAL A 48 13.33 -1.69 -9.64
N TYR A 49 12.47 -2.39 -10.33
CA TYR A 49 12.23 -3.82 -10.12
C TYR A 49 13.22 -4.61 -10.99
N ILE A 50 14.07 -5.40 -10.37
CA ILE A 50 14.97 -6.35 -11.00
C ILE A 50 14.28 -7.71 -10.95
N SER A 51 13.78 -8.17 -12.09
CA SER A 51 13.10 -9.46 -12.17
C SER A 51 14.09 -10.63 -12.13
N GLU A 52 15.23 -10.47 -12.79
CA GLU A 52 16.32 -11.46 -12.84
C GLU A 52 17.68 -10.79 -13.09
N GLY A 53 18.74 -11.49 -12.74
CA GLY A 53 20.12 -11.02 -12.86
C GLY A 53 20.69 -10.53 -11.54
N ARG A 54 21.92 -10.00 -11.59
CA ARG A 54 22.67 -9.52 -10.43
C ARG A 54 23.40 -8.22 -10.75
N GLY A 55 23.69 -7.45 -9.69
CA GLY A 55 24.41 -6.20 -9.82
C GLY A 55 24.64 -5.54 -8.46
N THR A 56 24.79 -4.23 -8.47
CA THR A 56 25.07 -3.44 -7.27
C THR A 56 24.29 -2.14 -7.29
N TYR A 57 23.85 -1.71 -6.12
CA TYR A 57 23.36 -0.37 -5.81
C TYR A 57 24.39 0.35 -4.95
N GLU A 58 24.61 1.63 -5.22
CA GLU A 58 25.52 2.51 -4.49
C GLU A 58 24.79 3.79 -4.06
N GLU A 59 24.99 4.20 -2.81
CA GLU A 59 24.56 5.50 -2.29
C GLU A 59 25.81 6.28 -1.91
N TYR A 60 26.07 7.41 -2.58
CA TYR A 60 27.32 8.15 -2.40
C TYR A 60 27.30 9.02 -1.16
N GLU A 61 26.19 9.71 -0.90
CA GLU A 61 26.00 10.59 0.25
C GLU A 61 24.56 10.47 0.75
N PRO A 62 24.33 10.55 2.07
CA PRO A 62 25.29 10.78 3.16
C PRO A 62 25.97 9.51 3.69
N ARG A 63 25.66 8.31 3.18
CA ARG A 63 26.01 7.03 3.81
C ARG A 63 27.22 6.30 3.24
N GLY A 64 27.60 6.56 1.98
CA GLY A 64 28.62 5.77 1.33
C GLY A 64 28.31 4.26 1.29
N LEU A 65 27.07 3.93 1.03
CA LEU A 65 26.55 2.55 1.11
C LEU A 65 26.72 1.82 -0.23
N GLN A 66 27.14 0.56 -0.18
CA GLN A 66 27.14 -0.33 -1.33
C GLN A 66 26.35 -1.61 -0.98
N VAL A 67 25.35 -1.96 -1.79
CA VAL A 67 24.45 -3.10 -1.55
C VAL A 67 24.41 -3.98 -2.78
N PRO A 68 24.67 -5.30 -2.64
CA PRO A 68 24.49 -6.25 -3.74
C PRO A 68 22.99 -6.40 -4.04
N VAL A 69 22.67 -6.50 -5.33
CA VAL A 69 21.32 -6.71 -5.84
C VAL A 69 21.26 -8.05 -6.55
N ALA A 70 20.26 -8.86 -6.25
CA ALA A 70 19.97 -10.10 -6.95
C ALA A 70 18.44 -10.22 -7.13
N GLY A 71 17.99 -10.38 -8.36
CA GLY A 71 16.56 -10.53 -8.67
C GLY A 71 15.97 -11.86 -8.13
N PRO A 72 14.69 -11.88 -7.75
CA PRO A 72 13.78 -10.75 -7.75
C PRO A 72 14.03 -9.76 -6.58
N ALA A 73 14.14 -8.49 -6.89
CA ALA A 73 14.41 -7.43 -5.91
C ALA A 73 13.90 -6.06 -6.39
N VAL A 74 13.71 -5.14 -5.46
CA VAL A 74 13.38 -3.74 -5.77
C VAL A 74 14.47 -2.82 -5.23
N ILE A 75 14.89 -1.86 -6.07
CA ILE A 75 15.73 -0.74 -5.67
C ILE A 75 14.83 0.48 -5.50
N TRP A 76 14.87 1.10 -4.33
CA TRP A 76 14.15 2.32 -4.02
C TRP A 76 15.07 3.54 -4.15
N LEU A 77 14.74 4.43 -5.08
CA LEU A 77 15.48 5.66 -5.31
C LEU A 77 14.81 6.81 -4.55
N THR A 78 15.50 7.30 -3.52
CA THR A 78 14.99 8.39 -2.68
C THR A 78 15.27 9.75 -3.34
N PRO A 79 14.30 10.69 -3.36
CA PRO A 79 14.50 12.03 -3.91
C PRO A 79 15.71 12.73 -3.26
N GLY A 80 16.54 13.36 -4.10
CA GLY A 80 17.73 14.12 -3.70
C GLY A 80 18.93 13.29 -3.27
N VAL A 81 18.79 11.98 -3.08
CA VAL A 81 19.91 11.10 -2.70
C VAL A 81 20.76 10.77 -3.93
N ARG A 82 22.07 10.99 -3.84
CA ARG A 82 23.02 10.65 -4.92
C ARG A 82 23.28 9.15 -4.92
N HIS A 83 22.91 8.49 -5.99
CA HIS A 83 22.99 7.04 -6.13
C HIS A 83 23.54 6.61 -7.48
N GLY A 84 23.95 5.35 -7.53
CA GLY A 84 24.28 4.61 -8.74
C GLY A 84 23.77 3.18 -8.63
N TYR A 85 23.55 2.54 -9.77
CA TYR A 85 23.26 1.12 -9.82
C TYR A 85 23.55 0.57 -11.22
N GLY A 86 23.76 -0.73 -11.29
CA GLY A 86 23.99 -1.41 -12.56
C GLY A 86 24.19 -2.90 -12.39
N SER A 87 23.98 -3.63 -13.47
CA SER A 87 24.18 -5.07 -13.53
C SER A 87 25.66 -5.46 -13.48
N ASP A 88 25.92 -6.72 -13.16
CA ASP A 88 27.20 -7.36 -13.43
C ASP A 88 27.40 -7.61 -14.95
N ALA A 89 28.49 -8.25 -15.32
CA ALA A 89 28.85 -8.53 -16.71
C ALA A 89 27.85 -9.41 -17.49
N ARG A 90 26.89 -10.03 -16.78
CA ARG A 90 25.85 -10.87 -17.39
C ARG A 90 24.60 -10.07 -17.76
N GLY A 91 24.46 -8.86 -17.25
CA GLY A 91 23.27 -8.04 -17.38
C GLY A 91 22.16 -8.46 -16.44
N TRP A 92 21.06 -7.75 -16.49
CA TRP A 92 19.82 -8.04 -15.78
C TRP A 92 18.57 -7.63 -16.56
N SER A 93 17.40 -7.99 -16.07
CA SER A 93 16.13 -7.45 -16.54
C SER A 93 15.59 -6.48 -15.51
N GLU A 94 15.42 -5.22 -15.92
CA GLU A 94 14.90 -4.16 -15.05
C GLU A 94 13.66 -3.50 -15.63
N HIS A 95 12.77 -3.15 -14.72
CA HIS A 95 11.55 -2.38 -14.95
C HIS A 95 11.56 -1.21 -13.98
N TRP A 96 11.34 -0.01 -14.44
CA TRP A 96 11.42 1.14 -13.56
C TRP A 96 10.21 2.07 -13.72
N VAL A 97 9.85 2.76 -12.62
CA VAL A 97 8.87 3.83 -12.59
C VAL A 97 9.37 4.97 -11.73
N LEU A 98 9.21 6.20 -12.24
CA LEU A 98 9.45 7.44 -11.50
C LEU A 98 8.12 8.04 -11.10
N PHE A 99 7.96 8.36 -9.84
CA PHE A 99 6.68 8.83 -9.31
C PHE A 99 6.85 9.75 -8.10
N GLU A 100 5.78 10.48 -7.79
CA GLU A 100 5.65 11.28 -6.58
C GLU A 100 4.17 11.37 -6.17
N GLY A 101 3.90 11.86 -4.97
CA GLY A 101 2.54 12.12 -4.48
C GLY A 101 2.37 11.76 -3.00
N GLU A 102 1.55 12.55 -2.31
CA GLU A 102 1.25 12.33 -0.88
C GLU A 102 0.66 10.94 -0.58
N PRO A 103 -0.18 10.33 -1.46
CA PRO A 103 -0.73 8.99 -1.19
C PRO A 103 0.31 7.87 -1.04
N PHE A 104 1.55 8.08 -1.52
CA PHE A 104 2.61 7.08 -1.31
C PHE A 104 2.96 6.88 0.17
N ALA A 105 2.69 7.88 1.03
CA ALA A 105 2.89 7.74 2.47
C ALA A 105 2.14 6.53 3.07
N ALA A 106 0.99 6.16 2.51
CA ALA A 106 0.27 4.96 2.94
C ALA A 106 1.08 3.67 2.68
N PHE A 107 1.79 3.59 1.57
CA PHE A 107 2.67 2.46 1.25
C PHE A 107 3.94 2.45 2.13
N GLU A 108 4.47 3.61 2.50
CA GLU A 108 5.60 3.69 3.43
C GLU A 108 5.26 3.09 4.80
N THR A 109 4.00 3.18 5.26
CA THR A 109 3.56 2.56 6.51
C THR A 109 3.59 1.03 6.46
N THR A 110 3.55 0.43 5.27
CA THR A 110 3.65 -1.03 5.07
C THR A 110 5.11 -1.50 4.92
N GLY A 111 6.08 -0.59 4.96
CA GLY A 111 7.51 -0.89 4.81
C GLY A 111 8.06 -0.78 3.40
N LEU A 112 7.24 -0.40 2.43
CA LEU A 112 7.74 -0.11 1.08
C LEU A 112 8.48 1.23 1.04
N GLY A 113 9.57 1.29 0.28
CA GLY A 113 10.28 2.54 0.01
C GLY A 113 11.05 3.13 1.18
N GLY A 114 11.32 2.36 2.22
CA GLY A 114 11.98 2.84 3.43
C GLY A 114 13.38 3.39 3.17
N ARG A 115 13.67 4.60 3.68
CA ARG A 115 14.98 5.28 3.57
C ARG A 115 16.16 4.44 4.09
N HIS A 116 15.90 3.46 4.95
CA HIS A 116 16.94 2.66 5.60
C HIS A 116 17.29 1.40 4.80
N ARG A 117 16.47 1.01 3.81
CA ARG A 117 16.67 -0.17 2.96
C ARG A 117 16.45 0.20 1.49
N PRO A 118 17.47 0.73 0.82
CA PRO A 118 17.33 1.11 -0.59
C PRO A 118 17.18 -0.10 -1.51
N VAL A 119 17.58 -1.30 -1.08
CA VAL A 119 17.38 -2.55 -1.80
C VAL A 119 16.52 -3.48 -0.94
N GLN A 120 15.40 -3.92 -1.50
CA GLN A 120 14.48 -4.86 -0.89
C GLN A 120 14.44 -6.15 -1.71
N LYS A 121 14.82 -7.27 -1.10
CA LYS A 121 14.68 -8.58 -1.71
C LYS A 121 13.21 -9.01 -1.70
N LEU A 122 12.78 -9.70 -2.75
CA LEU A 122 11.45 -10.28 -2.84
C LEU A 122 11.53 -11.79 -2.66
N LEU A 123 10.49 -12.38 -2.06
CA LEU A 123 10.36 -13.83 -1.88
C LEU A 123 10.05 -14.56 -3.19
N ARG A 124 9.35 -13.86 -4.09
CA ARG A 124 8.92 -14.36 -5.40
C ARG A 124 8.91 -13.23 -6.42
N PRO A 125 8.93 -13.52 -7.72
CA PRO A 125 8.69 -12.51 -8.74
C PRO A 125 7.37 -11.78 -8.53
N VAL A 126 7.34 -10.50 -8.95
CA VAL A 126 6.11 -9.69 -8.91
C VAL A 126 5.11 -10.29 -9.90
N GLU A 127 3.94 -10.64 -9.41
CA GLU A 127 2.85 -11.18 -10.22
C GLU A 127 2.35 -10.13 -11.21
N ASP A 128 2.06 -10.54 -12.44
CA ASP A 128 1.59 -9.67 -13.52
C ASP A 128 2.49 -8.46 -13.86
N ALA A 129 3.78 -8.47 -13.47
CA ALA A 129 4.70 -7.36 -13.72
C ALA A 129 4.65 -6.88 -15.18
N ASP A 130 4.77 -7.80 -16.15
CA ASP A 130 4.74 -7.47 -17.58
C ASP A 130 3.42 -6.81 -18.01
N ALA A 131 2.29 -7.23 -17.43
CA ALA A 131 0.99 -6.64 -17.73
C ALA A 131 0.89 -5.21 -17.17
N ILE A 132 1.35 -5.01 -15.92
CA ILE A 132 1.36 -3.70 -15.27
C ILE A 132 2.27 -2.73 -16.02
N PHE A 133 3.46 -3.16 -16.44
CA PHE A 133 4.37 -2.30 -17.18
C PHE A 133 3.89 -2.00 -18.61
N ARG A 134 3.15 -2.90 -19.27
CA ARG A 134 2.44 -2.57 -20.53
C ARG A 134 1.36 -1.51 -20.32
N GLU A 135 0.60 -1.58 -19.24
CA GLU A 135 -0.38 -0.53 -18.87
C GLU A 135 0.32 0.82 -18.61
N LEU A 136 1.43 0.81 -17.87
CA LEU A 136 2.25 2.00 -17.64
C LEU A 136 2.78 2.58 -18.95
N CYS A 137 3.30 1.75 -19.85
CA CYS A 137 3.77 2.15 -21.16
C CYS A 137 2.72 2.97 -21.93
N VAL A 138 1.51 2.42 -22.03
CA VAL A 138 0.38 3.07 -22.73
C VAL A 138 -0.04 4.35 -22.01
N ALA A 139 -0.16 4.30 -20.69
CA ALA A 139 -0.65 5.44 -19.91
C ALA A 139 0.34 6.62 -19.87
N VAL A 140 1.65 6.34 -19.74
CA VAL A 140 2.69 7.38 -19.69
C VAL A 140 2.93 8.01 -21.06
N ALA A 141 2.76 7.26 -22.16
CA ALA A 141 2.85 7.78 -23.52
C ALA A 141 1.66 8.66 -23.93
N ALA A 142 0.52 8.54 -23.24
CA ALA A 142 -0.68 9.31 -23.52
C ALA A 142 -0.72 10.64 -22.73
N VAL A 143 -1.59 11.57 -23.17
CA VAL A 143 -1.73 12.90 -22.56
C VAL A 143 -3.14 13.11 -22.03
N GLY A 144 -3.27 13.83 -20.92
CA GLY A 144 -4.53 14.25 -20.34
C GLY A 144 -4.91 13.54 -19.05
N ALA A 145 -5.98 13.98 -18.40
CA ALA A 145 -6.39 13.53 -17.06
C ALA A 145 -6.59 12.02 -16.97
N ARG A 146 -7.21 11.42 -17.99
CA ARG A 146 -7.44 9.97 -18.02
C ARG A 146 -6.12 9.18 -18.02
N ALA A 147 -5.13 9.64 -18.78
CA ALA A 147 -3.82 9.02 -18.84
C ALA A 147 -3.08 9.12 -17.50
N GLU A 148 -3.11 10.29 -16.86
CA GLU A 148 -2.54 10.50 -15.52
C GLU A 148 -3.19 9.59 -14.47
N ILE A 149 -4.52 9.46 -14.50
CA ILE A 149 -5.26 8.55 -13.58
C ILE A 149 -4.88 7.09 -13.87
N ALA A 150 -4.83 6.68 -15.14
CA ALA A 150 -4.45 5.31 -15.53
C ALA A 150 -3.02 4.98 -15.08
N ALA A 151 -2.06 5.89 -15.29
CA ALA A 151 -0.68 5.71 -14.83
C ALA A 151 -0.60 5.62 -13.30
N SER A 152 -1.40 6.43 -12.58
CA SER A 152 -1.49 6.36 -11.11
C SER A 152 -2.02 5.00 -10.63
N VAL A 153 -3.10 4.51 -11.24
CA VAL A 153 -3.68 3.19 -10.89
C VAL A 153 -2.68 2.07 -11.14
N ALA A 154 -2.03 2.08 -12.31
CA ALA A 154 -1.03 1.07 -12.64
C ALA A 154 0.18 1.11 -11.69
N THR A 155 0.65 2.32 -11.30
CA THR A 155 1.73 2.47 -10.30
C THR A 155 1.29 1.91 -8.94
N GLN A 156 0.07 2.17 -8.48
CA GLN A 156 -0.45 1.63 -7.21
C GLN A 156 -0.59 0.11 -7.26
N ARG A 157 -1.05 -0.45 -8.38
CA ARG A 157 -1.10 -1.91 -8.58
C ARG A 157 0.30 -2.53 -8.49
N LEU A 158 1.32 -1.89 -9.10
CA LEU A 158 2.71 -2.33 -8.98
C LEU A 158 3.17 -2.33 -7.52
N LEU A 159 2.88 -1.27 -6.78
CA LEU A 159 3.25 -1.17 -5.36
C LEU A 159 2.59 -2.26 -4.51
N LEU A 160 1.30 -2.55 -4.75
CA LEU A 160 0.60 -3.66 -4.09
C LEU A 160 1.20 -5.02 -4.45
N ALA A 161 1.48 -5.27 -5.73
CA ALA A 161 2.08 -6.53 -6.16
C ALA A 161 3.50 -6.74 -5.59
N ILE A 162 4.27 -5.66 -5.42
CA ILE A 162 5.56 -5.70 -4.71
C ILE A 162 5.37 -6.01 -3.24
N LEU A 163 4.39 -5.40 -2.58
CA LEU A 163 4.07 -5.67 -1.17
C LEU A 163 3.73 -7.15 -0.95
N ASP A 164 2.93 -7.73 -1.85
CA ASP A 164 2.55 -9.15 -1.82
C ASP A 164 3.74 -10.09 -2.10
N ALA A 165 4.74 -9.63 -2.85
CA ALA A 165 5.95 -10.39 -3.16
C ALA A 165 7.07 -10.19 -2.10
N ALA A 166 6.99 -9.16 -1.26
CA ALA A 166 7.97 -8.85 -0.23
C ALA A 166 7.91 -9.83 0.95
N ASP A 167 9.03 -9.97 1.65
CA ASP A 167 9.08 -10.74 2.89
C ASP A 167 8.40 -9.95 4.03
N PRO A 168 7.31 -10.46 4.62
CA PRO A 168 6.67 -9.80 5.76
C PRO A 168 7.61 -9.65 6.97
N ALA A 169 8.63 -10.49 7.09
CA ALA A 169 9.63 -10.40 8.16
C ALA A 169 10.64 -9.25 7.93
N GLU A 170 10.78 -8.78 6.70
CA GLU A 170 11.64 -7.65 6.34
C GLU A 170 10.93 -6.28 6.42
N GLY A 171 9.62 -6.28 6.64
CA GLY A 171 8.84 -5.05 6.88
C GLY A 171 9.23 -4.35 8.20
N PRO A 172 8.74 -3.12 8.45
CA PRO A 172 8.85 -2.52 9.78
C PRO A 172 8.17 -3.46 10.77
N ALA A 173 8.87 -3.80 11.85
CA ALA A 173 8.56 -4.81 12.85
C ALA A 173 7.18 -5.47 12.71
N ALA A 174 7.17 -6.70 12.16
CA ALA A 174 6.01 -7.57 12.06
C ALA A 174 4.71 -6.87 11.60
N GLY A 175 4.63 -6.46 10.38
CA GLY A 175 3.50 -6.51 9.45
C GLY A 175 2.10 -6.00 9.82
N ALA A 176 1.79 -5.76 11.06
CA ALA A 176 0.52 -5.18 11.45
C ALA A 176 0.77 -3.79 12.02
N THR A 177 0.29 -2.76 11.34
CA THR A 177 0.26 -1.43 11.95
C THR A 177 -0.57 -1.48 13.24
N ILE A 178 -0.35 -0.55 14.17
CA ILE A 178 -1.18 -0.43 15.39
C ILE A 178 -2.67 -0.38 15.03
N VAL A 179 -3.00 0.29 13.93
CA VAL A 179 -4.37 0.36 13.38
C VAL A 179 -4.89 -1.02 12.99
N ASP A 180 -4.08 -1.84 12.30
CA ASP A 180 -4.47 -3.20 11.91
C ASP A 180 -4.73 -4.10 13.12
N LEU A 181 -3.90 -3.98 14.17
CA LEU A 181 -4.08 -4.74 15.41
C LEU A 181 -5.37 -4.35 16.12
N VAL A 182 -5.66 -3.04 16.22
CA VAL A 182 -6.92 -2.54 16.79
C VAL A 182 -8.12 -2.99 15.96
N THR A 183 -8.02 -2.94 14.63
CA THR A 183 -9.07 -3.33 13.68
C THR A 183 -9.37 -4.82 13.79
N ARG A 184 -8.36 -5.69 13.76
CA ARG A 184 -8.53 -7.15 13.91
C ARG A 184 -9.13 -7.53 15.26
N GLY A 185 -8.75 -6.83 16.32
CA GLY A 185 -9.28 -7.03 17.66
C GLY A 185 -10.56 -6.26 17.95
N ALA A 186 -11.19 -5.61 16.99
CA ALA A 186 -12.32 -4.69 17.25
C ALA A 186 -13.53 -5.38 17.89
N THR A 187 -13.84 -6.62 17.52
CA THR A 187 -14.98 -7.39 18.09
C THR A 187 -14.75 -7.87 19.52
N LEU A 188 -13.52 -7.90 19.99
CA LEU A 188 -13.20 -8.27 21.36
C LEU A 188 -13.69 -7.18 22.33
N THR A 189 -14.29 -7.59 23.46
CA THR A 189 -14.77 -6.68 24.51
C THR A 189 -13.59 -6.26 25.39
N LEU A 190 -12.69 -5.43 24.83
CA LEU A 190 -11.49 -4.92 25.51
C LEU A 190 -11.60 -3.41 25.70
N SER A 191 -11.17 -2.92 26.84
CA SER A 191 -10.95 -1.50 27.11
C SER A 191 -9.76 -0.96 26.28
N VAL A 192 -9.63 0.35 26.15
CA VAL A 192 -8.48 0.98 25.48
C VAL A 192 -7.17 0.60 26.15
N ALA A 193 -7.16 0.47 27.48
CA ALA A 193 -5.95 0.08 28.23
C ALA A 193 -5.53 -1.35 27.93
N GLU A 194 -6.48 -2.30 27.86
CA GLU A 194 -6.19 -3.69 27.52
C GLU A 194 -5.73 -3.83 26.08
N ARG A 195 -6.31 -3.07 25.14
CA ARG A 195 -5.83 -3.03 23.74
C ARG A 195 -4.42 -2.49 23.63
N ALA A 196 -4.10 -1.45 24.40
CA ALA A 196 -2.77 -0.86 24.43
C ALA A 196 -1.74 -1.86 25.02
N ALA A 197 -2.09 -2.51 26.12
CA ALA A 197 -1.23 -3.53 26.75
C ALA A 197 -0.95 -4.71 25.79
N ALA A 198 -1.95 -5.13 25.01
CA ALA A 198 -1.81 -6.22 24.01
C ALA A 198 -0.76 -5.92 22.92
N VAL A 199 -0.45 -4.63 22.69
CA VAL A 199 0.55 -4.19 21.69
C VAL A 199 1.79 -3.54 22.33
N GLY A 200 1.93 -3.67 23.65
CA GLY A 200 3.09 -3.15 24.39
C GLY A 200 3.13 -1.63 24.55
N LEU A 201 1.97 -0.95 24.46
CA LEU A 201 1.83 0.49 24.54
C LEU A 201 1.04 0.91 25.78
N THR A 202 1.19 2.17 26.17
CA THR A 202 0.24 2.85 27.08
C THR A 202 -1.03 3.26 26.31
N ALA A 203 -2.13 3.47 27.03
CA ALA A 203 -3.39 3.93 26.41
C ALA A 203 -3.22 5.28 25.68
N ARG A 204 -2.33 6.15 26.16
CA ARG A 204 -2.01 7.43 25.53
C ARG A 204 -1.28 7.22 24.20
N GLU A 205 -0.21 6.42 24.19
CA GLU A 205 0.58 6.12 22.98
C GLU A 205 -0.29 5.45 21.91
N LEU A 206 -1.16 4.51 22.30
CA LEU A 206 -2.12 3.91 21.40
C LEU A 206 -3.08 4.97 20.82
N GLY A 207 -3.61 5.86 21.66
CA GLY A 207 -4.49 6.95 21.26
C GLY A 207 -3.84 7.90 20.26
N ASP A 208 -2.60 8.31 20.53
CA ASP A 208 -1.80 9.22 19.68
C ASP A 208 -1.48 8.56 18.33
N ALA A 209 -1.08 7.28 18.33
CA ALA A 209 -0.79 6.52 17.11
C ALA A 209 -2.02 6.34 16.22
N VAL A 210 -3.17 5.93 16.80
CA VAL A 210 -4.42 5.77 16.06
C VAL A 210 -4.90 7.11 15.52
N ARG A 211 -4.86 8.18 16.31
CA ARG A 211 -5.27 9.51 15.88
C ARG A 211 -4.40 10.06 14.77
N SER A 212 -3.10 9.86 14.85
CA SER A 212 -2.14 10.27 13.81
C SER A 212 -2.39 9.55 12.49
N ALA A 213 -2.72 8.26 12.54
CA ALA A 213 -2.91 7.44 11.34
C ALA A 213 -4.31 7.57 10.72
N THR A 214 -5.35 7.79 11.54
CA THR A 214 -6.75 7.72 11.08
C THR A 214 -7.56 8.99 11.31
N GLY A 215 -7.09 9.91 12.14
CA GLY A 215 -7.86 11.05 12.64
C GLY A 215 -8.90 10.71 13.70
N LEU A 216 -9.10 9.43 14.03
CA LEU A 216 -10.12 8.93 14.95
C LEU A 216 -9.56 8.67 16.36
N THR A 217 -10.46 8.60 17.35
CA THR A 217 -10.11 7.97 18.62
C THR A 217 -10.10 6.45 18.49
N VAL A 218 -9.44 5.74 19.41
CA VAL A 218 -9.43 4.25 19.42
C VAL A 218 -10.87 3.71 19.50
N ASN A 219 -11.72 4.32 20.31
CA ASN A 219 -13.13 3.90 20.45
C ASN A 219 -13.93 4.16 19.16
N ASP A 220 -13.72 5.30 18.50
CA ASP A 220 -14.42 5.59 17.23
C ASP A 220 -14.00 4.61 16.15
N LEU A 221 -12.70 4.30 16.03
CA LEU A 221 -12.20 3.29 15.11
C LEU A 221 -12.84 1.92 15.37
N VAL A 222 -12.87 1.46 16.62
CA VAL A 222 -13.51 0.20 17.01
C VAL A 222 -14.99 0.20 16.66
N ILE A 223 -15.70 1.30 16.94
CA ILE A 223 -17.13 1.43 16.60
C ILE A 223 -17.33 1.35 15.08
N GLU A 224 -16.53 2.05 14.27
CA GLU A 224 -16.64 2.02 12.80
C GLU A 224 -16.44 0.60 12.25
N VAL A 225 -15.43 -0.11 12.73
CA VAL A 225 -15.15 -1.49 12.30
C VAL A 225 -16.33 -2.41 12.67
N ARG A 226 -16.83 -2.32 13.91
CA ARG A 226 -17.99 -3.13 14.38
C ARG A 226 -19.25 -2.86 13.57
N ILE A 227 -19.54 -1.59 13.27
CA ILE A 227 -20.69 -1.19 12.46
C ILE A 227 -20.56 -1.71 11.03
N ALA A 228 -19.37 -1.59 10.41
CA ALA A 228 -19.12 -2.13 9.08
C ALA A 228 -19.33 -3.65 9.02
N GLN A 229 -18.83 -4.40 10.01
CA GLN A 229 -19.05 -5.83 10.11
C GLN A 229 -20.53 -6.18 10.32
N ALA A 230 -21.23 -5.40 11.15
CA ALA A 230 -22.67 -5.60 11.37
C ALA A 230 -23.47 -5.35 10.08
N GLN A 231 -23.08 -4.36 9.25
CA GLN A 231 -23.70 -4.13 7.95
C GLN A 231 -23.53 -5.34 7.01
N SER A 232 -22.32 -5.92 6.93
CA SER A 232 -22.08 -7.14 6.16
C SER A 232 -22.93 -8.32 6.67
N LEU A 233 -22.94 -8.57 7.98
CA LEU A 233 -23.75 -9.64 8.57
C LEU A 233 -25.26 -9.46 8.32
N LEU A 234 -25.76 -8.22 8.40
CA LEU A 234 -27.16 -7.90 8.11
C LEU A 234 -27.53 -8.14 6.64
N ALA A 235 -26.58 -7.90 5.72
CA ALA A 235 -26.79 -8.08 4.29
C ALA A 235 -26.64 -9.54 3.85
N GLU A 236 -25.75 -10.32 4.48
CA GLU A 236 -25.30 -11.63 4.00
C GLU A 236 -25.92 -12.79 4.78
N THR A 237 -26.41 -12.56 6.00
CA THR A 237 -26.89 -13.63 6.89
C THR A 237 -28.34 -13.44 7.33
N ARG A 238 -28.94 -14.52 7.89
CA ARG A 238 -30.26 -14.50 8.53
C ARG A 238 -30.18 -14.40 10.05
N LEU A 239 -29.01 -14.16 10.62
CA LEU A 239 -28.85 -13.99 12.07
C LEU A 239 -29.77 -12.86 12.58
N ASP A 240 -30.36 -13.04 13.74
CA ASP A 240 -31.16 -11.97 14.35
C ASP A 240 -30.26 -10.79 14.82
N VAL A 241 -30.88 -9.65 15.12
CA VAL A 241 -30.15 -8.44 15.50
C VAL A 241 -29.37 -8.64 16.80
N GLY A 242 -29.86 -9.45 17.72
CA GLY A 242 -29.20 -9.76 18.98
C GLY A 242 -27.95 -10.61 18.77
N GLN A 243 -28.05 -11.64 17.90
CA GLN A 243 -26.92 -12.47 17.52
C GLN A 243 -25.82 -11.64 16.81
N ILE A 244 -26.21 -10.75 15.91
CA ILE A 244 -25.26 -9.84 15.25
C ILE A 244 -24.60 -8.89 16.25
N ALA A 245 -25.39 -8.30 17.17
CA ALA A 245 -24.84 -7.44 18.22
C ALA A 245 -23.76 -8.18 19.03
N ALA A 246 -24.06 -9.39 19.49
CA ALA A 246 -23.09 -10.22 20.23
C ALA A 246 -21.84 -10.54 19.40
N GLN A 247 -22.00 -10.91 18.13
CA GLN A 247 -20.89 -11.28 17.25
C GLN A 247 -19.95 -10.11 16.96
N VAL A 248 -20.47 -8.88 16.90
CA VAL A 248 -19.65 -7.68 16.71
C VAL A 248 -19.19 -7.03 18.02
N GLY A 249 -19.40 -7.69 19.17
CA GLY A 249 -18.84 -7.31 20.46
C GLY A 249 -19.72 -6.37 21.28
N TYR A 250 -21.06 -6.42 21.13
CA TYR A 250 -22.03 -5.72 22.00
C TYR A 250 -22.88 -6.71 22.76
N GLU A 251 -22.89 -6.60 24.08
CA GLU A 251 -23.74 -7.40 24.98
C GLU A 251 -25.18 -6.92 24.97
N ASP A 252 -25.43 -5.59 24.86
CA ASP A 252 -26.74 -4.98 24.81
C ASP A 252 -27.16 -4.72 23.35
N ALA A 253 -28.09 -5.53 22.85
CA ALA A 253 -28.67 -5.40 21.52
C ALA A 253 -29.46 -4.11 21.31
N ALA A 254 -30.05 -3.54 22.37
CA ALA A 254 -30.80 -2.28 22.31
C ALA A 254 -29.84 -1.10 22.19
N TYR A 255 -28.75 -1.11 22.95
CA TYR A 255 -27.64 -0.13 22.78
C TYR A 255 -27.04 -0.21 21.38
N PHE A 256 -26.69 -1.43 20.92
CA PHE A 256 -26.19 -1.65 19.56
C PHE A 256 -27.15 -1.07 18.51
N SER A 257 -28.46 -1.34 18.62
CA SER A 257 -29.44 -0.86 17.63
C SER A 257 -29.50 0.68 17.56
N ARG A 258 -29.44 1.34 18.72
CA ARG A 258 -29.36 2.82 18.80
C ARG A 258 -28.07 3.37 18.18
N LEU A 259 -26.93 2.75 18.50
CA LEU A 259 -25.63 3.13 17.98
C LEU A 259 -25.55 2.92 16.46
N PHE A 260 -25.99 1.76 15.97
CA PHE A 260 -26.06 1.43 14.55
C PHE A 260 -26.91 2.46 13.80
N ARG A 261 -28.13 2.77 14.29
CA ARG A 261 -28.98 3.80 13.67
C ARG A 261 -28.32 5.17 13.65
N ARG A 262 -27.62 5.56 14.71
CA ARG A 262 -26.89 6.84 14.77
C ARG A 262 -25.76 6.92 13.73
N ARG A 263 -25.08 5.80 13.48
CA ARG A 263 -23.92 5.75 12.54
C ARG A 263 -24.36 5.53 11.09
N THR A 264 -25.45 4.82 10.83
CA THR A 264 -25.89 4.43 9.47
C THR A 264 -27.15 5.15 8.99
N GLY A 265 -27.85 5.85 9.86
CA GLY A 265 -29.13 6.51 9.55
C GLY A 265 -30.36 5.58 9.64
N ALA A 266 -30.20 4.26 9.66
CA ALA A 266 -31.28 3.29 9.68
C ALA A 266 -31.13 2.29 10.83
N ALA A 267 -32.26 1.81 11.38
CA ALA A 267 -32.23 0.71 12.35
C ALA A 267 -31.74 -0.59 11.66
N PRO A 268 -31.07 -1.54 12.38
CA PRO A 268 -30.54 -2.77 11.78
C PRO A 268 -31.56 -3.56 10.97
N SER A 269 -32.79 -3.73 11.49
CA SER A 269 -33.86 -4.42 10.78
C SER A 269 -34.34 -3.69 9.51
N ALA A 270 -34.34 -2.36 9.53
CA ALA A 270 -34.67 -1.54 8.36
C ALA A 270 -33.56 -1.63 7.31
N PHE A 271 -32.29 -1.57 7.74
CA PHE A 271 -31.11 -1.75 6.87
C PHE A 271 -31.18 -3.10 6.15
N ARG A 272 -31.42 -4.19 6.86
CA ARG A 272 -31.59 -5.53 6.27
C ARG A 272 -32.67 -5.56 5.19
N ARG A 273 -33.85 -4.96 5.46
CA ARG A 273 -34.94 -4.92 4.46
C ARG A 273 -34.57 -4.14 3.21
N GLN A 274 -33.81 -3.07 3.36
CA GLN A 274 -33.31 -2.29 2.21
C GLN A 274 -32.37 -3.13 1.34
N GLN A 275 -31.41 -3.84 1.98
CA GLN A 275 -30.46 -4.70 1.26
C GLN A 275 -31.15 -5.90 0.57
N ALA A 276 -32.18 -6.47 1.20
CA ALA A 276 -32.94 -7.57 0.58
C ALA A 276 -33.71 -7.14 -0.68
N ARG A 277 -34.20 -5.90 -0.77
CA ARG A 277 -34.86 -5.35 -1.96
C ARG A 277 -33.88 -5.14 -3.12
N SER A 278 -32.68 -4.65 -2.85
CA SER A 278 -31.63 -4.42 -3.89
C SER A 278 -31.08 -5.70 -4.53
N ARG A 279 -31.40 -6.89 -4.03
CA ARG A 279 -30.97 -8.18 -4.61
C ARG A 279 -31.97 -8.78 -5.61
N PHE A 280 -33.19 -8.22 -5.68
CA PHE A 280 -34.30 -8.77 -6.49
C PHE A 280 -34.85 -7.77 -7.51
N ASP A 281 -34.28 -6.55 -7.60
CA ASP A 281 -34.49 -5.58 -8.67
C ASP A 281 -33.25 -5.56 -9.61
#